data_59e3e977599a32d72be8f05365188b7c
#
_entry.id   59e3e977599a32d72be8f05365188b7c
#
_cell.length_a   1.000
_cell.length_b   1.000
_cell.length_c   1.000
_cell.angle_alpha   90.00
_cell.angle_beta   90.00
_cell.angle_gamma   90.00
#
_symmetry.space_group_name_H-M   'P 1'
#
loop_
_entity.id
_entity.type
_entity.pdbx_description
1 polymer ?
#
loop_
_entity_poly.entity_id
_entity_poly.type
_entity_poly.pdbx_seq_one_letter_code
_entity_poly.pdbx_strand_id
1 'polypeptide(L)' 'MRLPADEDYAMGLLTIFSARAVRPGQSLRASDVSGEFCRLNLGRADDYEAAVDYSVIRGWLRRESGRLRLTGGGFEEM' A
#
# COMPACT_ATOMS: atom_id res chain seq x y z
N MET A 1 13.71 -15.35 15.36
CA MET A 1 13.40 -14.11 14.60
C MET A 1 12.01 -14.23 13.99
N ARG A 2 11.23 -13.19 14.12
CA ARG A 2 9.88 -13.15 13.58
C ARG A 2 9.91 -12.66 12.13
N LEU A 3 9.22 -13.35 11.23
CA LEU A 3 9.08 -12.89 9.87
C LEU A 3 8.12 -11.69 9.82
N PRO A 4 8.33 -10.74 8.87
CA PRO A 4 7.40 -9.64 8.69
C PRO A 4 5.99 -10.18 8.41
N ALA A 5 4.99 -9.59 9.06
CA ALA A 5 3.60 -9.90 8.79
C ALA A 5 3.08 -9.09 7.61
N ASP A 6 1.95 -9.53 7.01
CA ASP A 6 1.32 -8.78 5.92
C ASP A 6 1.03 -7.33 6.33
N GLU A 7 0.75 -7.10 7.61
CA GLU A 7 0.55 -5.76 8.14
C GLU A 7 1.78 -4.87 7.96
N ASP A 8 2.97 -5.41 8.17
CA ASP A 8 4.21 -4.65 8.00
C ASP A 8 4.40 -4.22 6.55
N TYR A 9 4.11 -5.12 5.61
CA TYR A 9 4.17 -4.80 4.19
C TYR A 9 3.11 -3.77 3.81
N ALA A 10 1.90 -3.91 4.39
CA ALA A 10 0.82 -2.95 4.15
C ALA A 10 1.18 -1.55 4.68
N MET A 11 1.83 -1.47 5.84
CA MET A 11 2.32 -0.21 6.36
C MET A 11 3.37 0.40 5.44
N GLY A 12 4.18 -0.45 4.79
CA GLY A 12 5.11 0.00 3.76
C GLY A 12 4.41 0.65 2.57
N LEU A 13 3.28 0.09 2.14
CA LEU A 13 2.46 0.70 1.09
C LEU A 13 1.95 2.08 1.53
N LEU A 14 1.43 2.19 2.74
CA LEU A 14 0.94 3.47 3.25
C LEU A 14 2.05 4.51 3.33
N THR A 15 3.28 4.08 3.61
CA THR A 15 4.45 4.96 3.59
C THR A 15 4.66 5.58 2.21
N ILE A 16 4.46 4.80 1.15
CA ILE A 16 4.56 5.30 -0.23
C ILE A 16 3.49 6.38 -0.46
N PHE A 17 2.25 6.12 -0.04
CA PHE A 17 1.17 7.09 -0.18
C PHE A 17 1.46 8.36 0.62
N SER A 18 2.00 8.22 1.82
CA SER A 18 2.39 9.35 2.65
C SER A 18 3.49 10.18 1.99
N ALA A 19 4.51 9.52 1.45
CA ALA A 19 5.64 10.20 0.79
C ALA A 19 5.18 10.99 -0.45
N ARG A 20 4.11 10.56 -1.09
CA ARG A 20 3.54 11.25 -2.25
C ARG A 20 2.43 12.23 -1.88
N ALA A 21 2.21 12.45 -0.59
CA ALA A 21 1.20 13.37 -0.06
C ALA A 21 -0.20 13.06 -0.60
N VAL A 22 -0.54 11.79 -0.75
CA VAL A 22 -1.85 11.36 -1.22
C VAL A 22 -2.87 11.59 -0.10
N ARG A 23 -4.02 12.14 -0.47
CA ARG A 23 -5.12 12.40 0.46
C ARG A 23 -6.23 11.37 0.27
N PRO A 24 -7.13 11.22 1.27
CA PRO A 24 -8.28 10.31 1.11
C PRO A 24 -9.06 10.65 -0.15
N GLY A 25 -9.43 9.62 -0.90
CA GLY A 25 -10.15 9.77 -2.17
C GLY A 25 -9.25 9.94 -3.37
N GLN A 26 -7.96 10.18 -3.18
CA GLN A 26 -6.99 10.23 -4.28
C GLN A 26 -6.40 8.83 -4.50
N SER A 27 -5.85 8.61 -5.69
CA SER A 27 -5.32 7.31 -6.06
C SER A 27 -3.96 7.43 -6.74
N LEU A 28 -3.20 6.33 -6.71
CA LEU A 28 -1.96 6.17 -7.44
C LEU A 28 -2.11 4.98 -8.38
N ARG A 29 -1.34 4.97 -9.47
CA ARG A 29 -1.30 3.80 -10.37
C ARG A 29 -0.68 2.63 -9.61
N ALA A 30 -1.31 1.46 -9.71
CA ALA A 30 -0.79 0.27 -9.05
C ALA A 30 0.64 -0.06 -9.51
N SER A 31 0.94 0.12 -10.80
CA SER A 31 2.30 -0.13 -11.32
C SER A 31 3.34 0.81 -10.70
N ASP A 32 2.98 2.07 -10.46
CA ASP A 32 3.88 3.03 -9.82
C ASP A 32 4.13 2.64 -8.36
N VAL A 33 3.09 2.24 -7.65
CA VAL A 33 3.19 1.81 -6.26
C VAL A 33 4.04 0.54 -6.16
N SER A 34 3.82 -0.42 -7.04
CA SER A 34 4.60 -1.66 -7.09
C SER A 34 6.07 -1.37 -7.35
N GLY A 35 6.37 -0.48 -8.30
CA GLY A 35 7.74 -0.07 -8.60
C GLY A 35 8.42 0.58 -7.41
N GLU A 36 7.74 1.48 -6.72
CA GLU A 36 8.27 2.13 -5.52
C GLU A 36 8.51 1.13 -4.39
N PHE A 37 7.56 0.21 -4.20
CA PHE A 37 7.66 -0.82 -3.17
C PHE A 37 8.94 -1.64 -3.35
N CYS A 38 9.22 -2.07 -4.58
CA CYS A 38 10.42 -2.83 -4.88
C CYS A 38 11.67 -1.96 -4.81
N ARG A 39 11.60 -0.72 -5.32
CA ARG A 39 12.74 0.20 -5.31
C ARG A 39 13.19 0.55 -3.89
N LEU A 40 12.27 0.69 -2.98
CA LEU A 40 12.55 1.02 -1.57
C LEU A 40 12.89 -0.22 -0.73
N ASN A 41 12.97 -1.39 -1.36
CA ASN A 41 13.26 -2.66 -0.67
C ASN A 41 12.27 -2.95 0.46
N LEU A 42 11.00 -2.60 0.28
CA LEU A 42 9.97 -2.86 1.26
C LEU A 42 9.51 -4.32 1.24
N GLY A 43 9.77 -5.03 0.15
CA GLY A 43 9.44 -6.42 -0.03
C GLY A 43 9.57 -6.84 -1.48
N ARG A 44 9.22 -8.06 -1.77
CA ARG A 44 9.22 -8.63 -3.12
C ARG A 44 7.86 -8.43 -3.78
N ALA A 45 7.74 -8.81 -5.05
CA ALA A 45 6.47 -8.72 -5.78
C ALA A 45 5.34 -9.47 -5.09
N ASP A 46 5.61 -10.67 -4.54
CA ASP A 46 4.61 -11.45 -3.81
C ASP A 46 4.20 -10.73 -2.52
N ASP A 47 5.15 -10.09 -1.85
CA ASP A 47 4.88 -9.32 -0.63
C ASP A 47 4.03 -8.09 -0.94
N TYR A 48 4.25 -7.47 -2.11
CA TYR A 48 3.43 -6.35 -2.57
C TYR A 48 1.97 -6.79 -2.75
N GLU A 49 1.75 -7.92 -3.41
CA GLU A 49 0.39 -8.43 -3.61
C GLU A 49 -0.30 -8.74 -2.27
N ALA A 50 0.42 -9.37 -1.35
CA ALA A 50 -0.10 -9.65 -0.01
C ALA A 50 -0.42 -8.35 0.74
N ALA A 51 0.43 -7.34 0.61
CA ALA A 51 0.23 -6.04 1.24
C ALA A 51 -1.01 -5.34 0.70
N VAL A 52 -1.23 -5.39 -0.63
CA VAL A 52 -2.41 -4.81 -1.24
C VAL A 52 -3.67 -5.52 -0.75
N ASP A 53 -3.67 -6.87 -0.74
CA ASP A 53 -4.81 -7.64 -0.27
C ASP A 53 -5.14 -7.31 1.19
N TYR A 54 -4.12 -7.27 2.04
CA TYR A 54 -4.30 -6.91 3.46
C TYR A 54 -4.89 -5.50 3.59
N SER A 55 -4.33 -4.54 2.86
CA SER A 55 -4.79 -3.14 2.92
C SER A 55 -6.25 -3.00 2.47
N VAL A 56 -6.66 -3.77 1.46
CA VAL A 56 -8.04 -3.77 0.99
C VAL A 56 -8.97 -4.37 2.04
N ILE A 57 -8.57 -5.50 2.64
CA ILE A 57 -9.36 -6.16 3.68
C ILE A 57 -9.52 -5.26 4.91
N ARG A 58 -8.47 -4.53 5.29
CA ARG A 58 -8.52 -3.59 6.41
C ARG A 58 -9.27 -2.29 6.07
N GLY A 59 -9.64 -2.10 4.82
CA GLY A 59 -10.31 -0.89 4.39
C GLY A 59 -9.40 0.32 4.25
N TRP A 60 -8.08 0.11 4.15
CA TRP A 60 -7.10 1.18 3.99
C TRP A 60 -6.98 1.65 2.55
N LEU A 61 -7.12 0.74 1.60
CA LEU A 61 -7.04 1.01 0.17
C LEU A 61 -8.21 0.37 -0.56
N ARG A 62 -8.52 0.87 -1.75
CA ARG A 62 -9.52 0.28 -2.64
C ARG A 62 -8.86 0.02 -3.99
N ARG A 63 -9.14 -1.16 -4.57
CA ARG A 63 -8.71 -1.47 -5.92
C ARG A 63 -9.70 -0.89 -6.91
N GLU A 64 -9.15 -0.15 -7.87
CA GLU A 64 -9.92 0.36 -9.01
C GLU A 64 -9.05 0.17 -10.24
N SER A 65 -9.63 -0.13 -11.36
CA SER A 65 -8.98 -0.39 -12.67
C SER A 65 -7.50 0.05 -12.77
N GLY A 66 -6.58 -0.77 -12.28
CA GLY A 66 -5.15 -0.49 -12.32
C GLY A 66 -4.67 0.59 -11.37
N ARG A 67 -5.51 1.04 -10.43
CA ARG A 67 -5.16 2.08 -9.45
C ARG A 67 -5.50 1.62 -8.04
N LEU A 68 -4.81 2.22 -7.08
CA LEU A 68 -5.09 2.03 -5.66
C LEU A 68 -5.54 3.36 -5.08
N ARG A 69 -6.74 3.40 -4.52
CA ARG A 69 -7.31 4.60 -3.92
C ARG A 69 -7.14 4.57 -2.41
N LEU A 70 -6.62 5.65 -1.85
CA LEU A 70 -6.48 5.79 -0.41
C LEU A 70 -7.84 6.11 0.20
N THR A 71 -8.19 5.39 1.26
CA THR A 71 -9.41 5.63 2.03
C THR A 71 -9.12 6.51 3.23
N GLY A 72 -10.18 7.01 3.88
CA GLY A 72 -10.03 7.71 5.16
C GLY A 72 -9.39 6.84 6.23
N GLY A 73 -9.76 5.54 6.27
CA GLY A 73 -9.17 4.59 7.21
C GLY A 73 -7.68 4.40 6.98
N GLY A 74 -7.26 4.32 5.71
CA GLY A 74 -5.84 4.23 5.37
C GLY A 74 -5.08 5.50 5.74
N PHE A 75 -5.69 6.65 5.51
CA PHE A 75 -5.08 7.93 5.86
C PHE A 75 -4.84 8.05 7.36
N GLU A 76 -5.77 7.56 8.17
CA GLU A 76 -5.63 7.59 9.62
C GLU A 76 -4.50 6.70 10.13
N GLU A 77 -4.16 5.65 9.40
CA GLU A 77 -3.07 4.75 9.77
C GLU A 77 -1.68 5.27 9.37
N MET A 78 -1.62 6.32 8.60
CA MET A 78 -0.36 6.88 8.10
C MET A 78 0.39 7.71 9.14
#